data_0cdd2991c725b6a0994ac8006209b704
#
_entry.id   0cdd2991c725b6a0994ac8006209b704
#
_cell.length_a   1.000
_cell.length_b   1.000
_cell.length_c   1.000
_cell.angle_alpha   90.00
_cell.angle_beta   90.00
_cell.angle_gamma   90.00
#
_symmetry.space_group_name_H-M   'P 1'
#
loop_
_entity.id
_entity.type
_entity.pdbx_description
1 polymer ?
#
loop_
_entity_poly.entity_id
_entity_poly.type
_entity_poly.pdbx_seq_one_letter_code
_entity_poly.pdbx_strand_id
1 'polypeptide(L)'
;MVYTSATLSLAALEYFVHLEAADVPADLVAVPALIPPAVGREEVAAASLPAGWRRYPAPGRLAEIGARWIRESRTAVLVVPSAVIPAEVNYLLNPSHPDFARIRIDPPESFVFDRRLWRR
;
A
#
# COMPACT_ATOMS: atom_id res chain seq x y z
N MET A 1 8.34 7.17 -2.02
CA MET A 1 7.18 6.29 -2.38
C MET A 1 6.33 6.09 -1.14
N VAL A 2 5.04 6.27 -1.27
CA VAL A 2 4.08 6.09 -0.18
C VAL A 2 3.22 4.86 -0.48
N TYR A 3 3.19 3.90 0.45
CA TYR A 3 2.35 2.70 0.33
C TYR A 3 0.99 2.97 0.96
N THR A 4 -0.07 2.69 0.20
CA THR A 4 -1.44 2.77 0.70
C THR A 4 -2.22 1.53 0.23
N SER A 5 -3.38 1.32 0.82
CA SER A 5 -4.28 0.22 0.45
C SER A 5 -5.64 0.76 0.04
N ALA A 6 -6.37 0.01 -0.78
CA ALA A 6 -7.66 0.45 -1.29
C ALA A 6 -8.71 0.63 -0.18
N THR A 7 -8.58 -0.09 0.94
CA THR A 7 -9.49 0.00 2.08
C THR A 7 -8.71 0.06 3.38
N LEU A 8 -9.35 0.59 4.42
CA LEU A 8 -8.75 0.59 5.75
C LEU A 8 -8.51 -0.83 6.26
N SER A 9 -9.41 -1.76 5.97
CA SER A 9 -9.24 -3.17 6.38
C SER A 9 -7.98 -3.78 5.79
N LEU A 10 -7.72 -3.55 4.50
CA LEU A 10 -6.51 -4.05 3.86
C LEU A 10 -5.27 -3.37 4.41
N ALA A 11 -5.30 -2.05 4.62
CA ALA A 11 -4.18 -1.32 5.22
C ALA A 11 -3.84 -1.88 6.61
N ALA A 12 -4.87 -2.20 7.40
CA ALA A 12 -4.68 -2.79 8.72
C ALA A 12 -4.02 -4.17 8.64
N LEU A 13 -4.45 -5.03 7.71
CA LEU A 13 -3.85 -6.35 7.51
C LEU A 13 -2.41 -6.25 7.00
N GLU A 14 -2.15 -5.36 6.06
CA GLU A 14 -0.80 -5.13 5.54
C GLU A 14 0.16 -4.71 6.64
N TYR A 15 -0.31 -3.90 7.57
CA TYR A 15 0.47 -3.49 8.73
C TYR A 15 0.61 -4.65 9.75
N PHE A 16 -0.49 -5.36 10.00
CA PHE A 16 -0.58 -6.41 11.01
C PHE A 16 0.41 -7.56 10.76
N VAL A 17 0.60 -7.97 9.50
CA VAL A 17 1.49 -9.10 9.18
C VAL A 17 2.95 -8.82 9.52
N HIS A 18 3.32 -7.56 9.75
CA HIS A 18 4.67 -7.16 10.15
C HIS A 18 4.79 -6.89 11.65
N LEU A 19 3.70 -7.03 12.42
CA LEU A 19 3.70 -6.75 13.85
C LEU A 19 4.02 -7.98 14.69
N GLU A 20 4.79 -7.75 15.75
CA GLU A 20 4.88 -8.67 16.86
C GLU A 20 3.85 -8.26 17.92
N ALA A 21 3.16 -9.24 18.54
CA ALA A 21 2.09 -8.96 19.50
C ALA A 21 2.56 -8.09 20.68
N ALA A 22 3.84 -8.23 21.09
CA ALA A 22 4.42 -7.46 22.18
C ALA A 22 4.72 -6.01 21.81
N ASP A 23 4.78 -5.70 20.51
CA ASP A 23 5.23 -4.41 20.00
C ASP A 23 4.13 -3.61 19.29
N VAL A 24 2.86 -3.88 19.60
CA VAL A 24 1.75 -3.17 19.00
C VAL A 24 1.73 -1.72 19.49
N PRO A 25 1.91 -0.72 18.60
CA PRO A 25 1.86 0.67 19.04
C PRO A 25 0.47 1.05 19.54
N ALA A 26 0.45 1.89 20.59
CA ALA A 26 -0.80 2.40 21.15
C ALA A 26 -1.29 3.69 20.46
N ASP A 27 -0.45 4.28 19.60
CA ASP A 27 -0.66 5.60 19.00
C ASP A 27 -0.81 5.55 17.47
N LEU A 28 -1.29 4.42 16.94
CA LEU A 28 -1.52 4.29 15.50
C LEU A 28 -2.62 5.24 15.03
N VAL A 29 -2.43 5.73 13.81
CA VAL A 29 -3.44 6.53 13.11
C VAL A 29 -3.70 5.96 11.73
N ALA A 30 -4.92 6.15 11.25
CA ALA A 30 -5.30 5.89 9.87
C ALA A 30 -5.41 7.23 9.14
N VAL A 31 -4.79 7.31 7.97
CA VAL A 31 -4.79 8.55 7.17
C VAL A 31 -5.53 8.26 5.86
N PRO A 32 -6.75 8.79 5.68
CA PRO A 32 -7.46 8.63 4.41
C PRO A 32 -6.85 9.48 3.31
N ALA A 33 -6.78 8.93 2.11
CA ALA A 33 -6.38 9.67 0.92
C ALA A 33 -7.42 9.46 -0.18
N LEU A 34 -7.85 10.54 -0.82
CA LEU A 34 -8.77 10.49 -1.95
C LEU A 34 -7.99 10.75 -3.24
N ILE A 35 -7.99 9.76 -4.13
CA ILE A 35 -7.33 9.85 -5.43
C ILE A 35 -8.41 10.19 -6.47
N PRO A 36 -8.45 11.43 -7.00
CA PRO A 36 -9.45 11.77 -8.00
C PRO A 36 -9.32 10.92 -9.26
N PRO A 37 -10.43 10.61 -9.96
CA PRO A 37 -10.37 9.84 -11.21
C PRO A 37 -9.48 10.48 -12.29
N ALA A 38 -9.31 11.79 -12.26
CA ALA A 38 -8.47 12.51 -13.20
C ALA A 38 -6.97 12.32 -12.98
N VAL A 39 -6.55 11.83 -11.80
CA VAL A 39 -5.15 11.50 -11.54
C VAL A 39 -4.81 10.19 -12.24
N GLY A 40 -3.84 10.25 -13.13
CA GLY A 40 -3.40 9.08 -13.90
C GLY A 40 -2.83 7.99 -13.02
N ARG A 41 -3.13 6.76 -13.38
CA ARG A 41 -2.61 5.58 -12.67
C ARG A 41 -2.20 4.50 -13.64
N GLU A 42 -1.15 3.77 -13.28
CA GLU A 42 -0.66 2.62 -14.01
C GLU A 42 -0.98 1.37 -13.18
N GLU A 43 -1.41 0.30 -13.84
CA GLU A 43 -1.73 -0.95 -13.15
C GLU A 43 -0.70 -2.03 -13.48
N VAL A 44 -0.34 -2.81 -12.46
CA VAL A 44 0.45 -4.02 -12.62
C VAL A 44 -0.47 -5.21 -12.35
N ALA A 45 -0.73 -6.01 -13.38
CA ALA A 45 -1.54 -7.22 -13.23
C ALA A 45 -0.74 -8.31 -12.52
N ALA A 46 -1.42 -9.11 -11.67
CA ALA A 46 -0.76 -10.21 -10.97
C ALA A 46 -0.08 -11.19 -11.93
N ALA A 47 -0.66 -11.42 -13.11
CA ALA A 47 -0.10 -12.31 -14.13
C ALA A 47 1.25 -11.82 -14.69
N SER A 48 1.55 -10.52 -14.59
CA SER A 48 2.82 -9.95 -15.06
C SER A 48 3.91 -9.94 -13.98
N LEU A 49 3.57 -10.33 -12.76
CA LEU A 49 4.52 -10.38 -11.66
C LEU A 49 5.35 -11.68 -11.71
N PRO A 50 6.58 -11.66 -11.15
CA PRO A 50 7.41 -12.86 -11.13
C PRO A 50 6.80 -13.97 -10.30
N ALA A 51 7.13 -15.22 -10.62
CA ALA A 51 6.72 -16.36 -9.81
C ALA A 51 7.17 -16.15 -8.36
N GLY A 52 6.29 -16.47 -7.41
CA GLY A 52 6.59 -16.29 -6.00
C GLY A 52 6.50 -14.86 -5.49
N TRP A 53 5.83 -13.98 -6.23
CA TRP A 53 5.70 -12.57 -5.84
C TRP A 53 5.04 -12.36 -4.47
N ARG A 54 4.28 -13.34 -3.98
CA ARG A 54 3.65 -13.28 -2.65
C ARG A 54 4.56 -13.75 -1.53
N ARG A 55 5.75 -14.27 -1.83
CA ARG A 55 6.67 -14.78 -0.82
C ARG A 55 7.22 -13.68 0.05
N TYR A 56 7.52 -14.06 1.29
CA TYR A 56 8.27 -13.20 2.20
C TYR A 56 9.57 -13.93 2.58
N PRO A 57 10.74 -13.28 2.42
CA PRO A 57 10.92 -11.95 1.86
C PRO A 57 10.55 -11.88 0.37
N ALA A 58 10.12 -10.67 -0.06
CA ALA A 58 9.67 -10.45 -1.43
C ALA A 58 10.81 -10.63 -2.43
N PRO A 59 10.51 -11.17 -3.65
CA PRO A 59 11.52 -11.24 -4.71
C PRO A 59 12.06 -9.85 -5.08
N GLY A 60 13.35 -9.76 -5.36
CA GLY A 60 14.01 -8.49 -5.70
C GLY A 60 13.41 -7.78 -6.90
N ARG A 61 12.83 -8.54 -7.86
CA ARG A 61 12.18 -7.95 -9.03
C ARG A 61 10.96 -7.09 -8.69
N LEU A 62 10.31 -7.32 -7.56
CA LEU A 62 9.20 -6.45 -7.12
C LEU A 62 9.72 -5.06 -6.76
N ALA A 63 10.85 -4.99 -6.08
CA ALA A 63 11.49 -3.71 -5.77
C ALA A 63 11.93 -2.98 -7.04
N GLU A 64 12.39 -3.72 -8.06
CA GLU A 64 12.78 -3.14 -9.35
C GLU A 64 11.60 -2.51 -10.09
N ILE A 65 10.43 -3.17 -10.07
CA ILE A 65 9.21 -2.64 -10.70
C ILE A 65 8.85 -1.28 -10.07
N GLY A 66 8.83 -1.20 -8.76
CA GLY A 66 8.54 0.05 -8.05
C GLY A 66 9.59 1.12 -8.30
N ALA A 67 10.85 0.77 -8.25
CA ALA A 67 11.96 1.70 -8.49
C ALA A 67 11.93 2.26 -9.90
N ARG A 68 11.62 1.42 -10.89
CA ARG A 68 11.50 1.85 -12.27
C ARG A 68 10.34 2.83 -12.46
N TRP A 69 9.17 2.51 -11.90
CA TRP A 69 8.01 3.40 -11.97
C TRP A 69 8.31 4.77 -11.34
N ILE A 70 8.95 4.80 -10.16
CA ILE A 70 9.35 6.05 -9.50
C ILE A 70 10.32 6.85 -10.39
N ARG A 71 11.32 6.16 -10.93
CA ARG A 71 12.34 6.82 -11.75
C ARG A 71 11.78 7.39 -13.03
N GLU A 72 10.87 6.67 -13.69
CA GLU A 72 10.25 7.11 -14.93
C GLU A 72 9.16 8.15 -14.71
N SER A 73 8.57 8.21 -13.54
CA SER A 73 7.58 9.22 -13.13
C SER A 73 6.42 9.42 -14.11
N ARG A 74 5.94 8.33 -14.72
CA ARG A 74 4.86 8.40 -15.71
C ARG A 74 3.52 8.76 -15.10
N THR A 75 3.23 8.26 -13.91
CA THR A 75 1.98 8.51 -13.18
C THR A 75 2.25 8.76 -11.72
N ALA A 76 1.33 9.46 -11.06
CA ALA A 76 1.42 9.68 -9.61
C ALA A 76 1.06 8.43 -8.81
N VAL A 77 0.35 7.47 -9.43
CA VAL A 77 -0.20 6.29 -8.76
C VAL A 77 0.17 5.03 -9.54
N LEU A 78 0.65 4.02 -8.82
CA LEU A 78 0.83 2.66 -9.33
C LEU A 78 -0.10 1.73 -8.54
N VAL A 79 -0.97 1.01 -9.26
CA VAL A 79 -1.90 0.06 -8.67
C VAL A 79 -1.29 -1.33 -8.76
N VAL A 80 -1.12 -1.98 -7.62
CA VAL A 80 -0.50 -3.32 -7.54
C VAL A 80 -1.39 -4.26 -6.73
N PRO A 81 -1.39 -5.56 -7.05
CA PRO A 81 -2.12 -6.52 -6.21
C PRO A 81 -1.46 -6.65 -4.84
N SER A 82 -2.28 -6.86 -3.82
CA SER A 82 -1.79 -7.13 -2.47
C SER A 82 -1.24 -8.55 -2.37
N ALA A 83 -0.06 -8.71 -1.77
CA ALA A 83 0.47 -10.04 -1.47
C ALA A 83 -0.28 -10.72 -0.32
N VAL A 84 -0.91 -9.93 0.55
CA VAL A 84 -1.69 -10.43 1.69
C VAL A 84 -3.06 -10.94 1.24
N ILE A 85 -3.77 -10.11 0.45
CA ILE A 85 -5.09 -10.43 -0.11
C ILE A 85 -5.04 -10.20 -1.63
N PRO A 86 -4.68 -11.21 -2.43
CA PRO A 86 -4.43 -11.01 -3.87
C PRO A 86 -5.64 -10.54 -4.68
N ALA A 87 -6.85 -10.67 -4.15
CA ALA A 87 -8.07 -10.16 -4.79
C ALA A 87 -8.22 -8.64 -4.64
N GLU A 88 -7.40 -8.02 -3.80
CA GLU A 88 -7.46 -6.58 -3.51
C GLU A 88 -6.16 -5.90 -3.94
N VAL A 89 -6.20 -4.57 -3.99
CA VAL A 89 -5.07 -3.80 -4.51
C VAL A 89 -4.54 -2.82 -3.48
N ASN A 90 -3.24 -2.53 -3.64
CA ASN A 90 -2.57 -1.43 -2.97
C ASN A 90 -2.29 -0.34 -3.99
N TYR A 91 -2.25 0.91 -3.52
CA TYR A 91 -1.86 2.06 -4.32
C TYR A 91 -0.53 2.59 -3.83
N LEU A 92 0.46 2.61 -4.72
CA LEU A 92 1.73 3.25 -4.44
C LEU A 92 1.67 4.67 -4.97
N LEU A 93 2.04 5.65 -4.16
CA LEU A 93 1.98 7.06 -4.53
C LEU A 93 3.39 7.60 -4.70
N ASN A 94 3.56 8.43 -5.75
CA ASN A 94 4.83 9.10 -6.01
C ASN A 94 4.75 10.58 -5.61
N PRO A 95 5.28 10.96 -4.43
CA PRO A 95 5.20 12.35 -3.97
C PRO A 95 5.95 13.35 -4.87
N SER A 96 6.87 12.86 -5.70
CA SER A 96 7.64 13.72 -6.62
C SER A 96 6.91 13.99 -7.93
N HIS A 97 5.82 13.29 -8.20
CA HIS A 97 5.05 13.53 -9.42
C HIS A 97 4.17 14.78 -9.27
N PRO A 98 4.05 15.62 -10.32
CA PRO A 98 3.23 16.84 -10.24
C PRO A 98 1.79 16.58 -9.81
N ASP A 99 1.19 15.46 -10.23
CA ASP A 99 -0.20 15.14 -9.91
C ASP A 99 -0.41 14.68 -8.48
N PHE A 100 0.66 14.44 -7.72
CA PHE A 100 0.52 14.08 -6.30
C PHE A 100 -0.21 15.18 -5.52
N ALA A 101 -0.01 16.45 -5.90
CA ALA A 101 -0.68 17.58 -5.25
C ALA A 101 -2.20 17.55 -5.42
N ARG A 102 -2.72 16.77 -6.37
CA ARG A 102 -4.16 16.62 -6.61
C ARG A 102 -4.80 15.53 -5.76
N ILE A 103 -4.00 14.71 -5.09
CA ILE A 103 -4.48 13.69 -4.16
C ILE A 103 -4.79 14.39 -2.85
N ARG A 104 -6.03 14.22 -2.36
CA ARG A 104 -6.45 14.84 -1.11
C ARG A 104 -6.10 13.93 0.06
N ILE A 105 -5.29 14.43 0.97
CA ILE A 105 -4.94 13.73 2.21
C ILE A 105 -5.79 14.32 3.33
N ASP A 106 -6.65 13.49 3.92
CA ASP A 106 -7.51 13.93 5.02
C ASP A 106 -6.77 13.82 6.37
N PRO A 107 -7.30 14.48 7.41
CA PRO A 107 -6.67 14.41 8.73
C PRO A 107 -6.59 12.99 9.26
N PRO A 108 -5.53 12.66 10.01
CA PRO A 108 -5.39 11.34 10.61
C PRO A 108 -6.46 11.07 11.66
N GLU A 109 -6.89 9.81 11.74
CA GLU A 109 -7.86 9.32 12.72
C GLU A 109 -7.19 8.26 13.58
N SER A 110 -7.52 8.22 14.88
CA SER A 110 -7.03 7.18 15.78
C SER A 110 -7.44 5.80 15.28
N PHE A 111 -6.52 4.86 15.35
CA PHE A 111 -6.77 3.48 14.97
C PHE A 111 -6.25 2.52 16.03
N VAL A 112 -7.08 1.56 16.44
CA VAL A 112 -6.72 0.54 17.42
C VAL A 112 -7.11 -0.82 16.85
N PHE A 113 -6.17 -1.77 16.85
CA PHE A 113 -6.47 -3.15 16.47
C PHE A 113 -7.38 -3.80 17.53
N ASP A 114 -8.32 -4.61 17.05
CA ASP A 114 -9.14 -5.43 17.96
C ASP A 114 -8.24 -6.48 18.63
N ARG A 115 -8.33 -6.56 19.94
CA ARG A 115 -7.49 -7.49 20.73
C ARG A 115 -7.69 -8.96 20.36
N ARG A 116 -8.82 -9.30 19.78
CA ARG A 116 -9.09 -10.68 19.35
C ARG A 116 -8.11 -11.17 18.29
N LEU A 117 -7.45 -10.28 17.59
CA LEU A 117 -6.41 -10.65 16.62
C LEU A 117 -5.22 -11.36 17.27
N TRP A 118 -4.99 -11.15 18.56
CA TRP A 118 -3.88 -11.75 19.29
C TRP A 118 -4.31 -12.82 20.31
N ARG A 119 -5.58 -13.12 20.41
CA ARG A 119 -6.12 -14.00 21.44
C ARG A 119 -6.04 -15.49 21.10
N ARG A 120 -4.96 -15.95 20.53
CA ARG A 120 -4.88 -17.35 20.12
C ARG A 120 -3.71 -18.08 20.69
#